data_d24a1832bce1e64566ea2527c25e4598
#
_entry.id   d24a1832bce1e64566ea2527c25e4598
#
_cell.length_a   1.000
_cell.length_b   1.000
_cell.length_c   1.000
_cell.angle_alpha   90.00
_cell.angle_beta   90.00
_cell.angle_gamma   90.00
#
_symmetry.space_group_name_H-M   'P 1'
#
loop_
_entity.id
_entity.type
_entity.pdbx_description
1 polymer ?
#
loop_
_entity_poly.entity_id
_entity_poly.type
_entity_poly.pdbx_seq_one_letter_code
_entity_poly.pdbx_strand_id
1 'polypeptide(L)'
;MGVPFYAIHTEKAHFSNEDLAVNEIVVHNFDGKGKKITLDAHNTVCLVRGGSLVNQAGLGLARVFEESGAFMVNNLESMEFCHNKFATSLAFDINKIPTPRTALVTNEDAIEPAHKQIGSQFPVVIKTITGAEGIGVSLVESPASLKSVLQSLWKLDGEVIMQEYMEIDHDVRTIILDGKILASVKRKKGTEGKDFRTNYALGNTVEPYDLSEEEKKFVTKLAKVSGAYFCGVDHITVGGKLYALEVNGSPGSGAEPYRGYMGKFEGEDLSSMNMIQQFLEYITDKENWRYPTSEIGVVENITVDGTKYKARIDTGNSTYNSIHADDINLNGNKVTFKMNGKKRTMPVVEVLTVNVGAGVEEMRPVVEFDVRFGVKQFKKIKFSLADRGENNYPVLVGKEFLTRTKHSVNVARTFTLFESNLDKRFSEQMAQIPT
;
A
#
# COMPACT_ATOMS: atom_id res chain seq x y z
N MET A 1 25.45 6.14 -0.18
CA MET A 1 24.66 5.54 0.90
C MET A 1 25.15 4.09 1.04
N GLY A 2 25.58 3.61 2.17
CA GLY A 2 26.06 2.23 2.36
C GLY A 2 24.93 1.19 2.56
N VAL A 3 23.77 1.38 1.90
CA VAL A 3 22.61 0.49 2.02
C VAL A 3 22.73 -0.64 1.00
N PRO A 4 22.67 -1.91 1.42
CA PRO A 4 22.69 -3.04 0.49
C PRO A 4 21.47 -2.99 -0.43
N PHE A 5 21.68 -3.27 -1.71
CA PHE A 5 20.62 -3.34 -2.72
C PHE A 5 20.64 -4.71 -3.42
N TYR A 6 19.49 -5.33 -3.54
CA TYR A 6 19.30 -6.61 -4.18
C TYR A 6 18.19 -6.52 -5.24
N ALA A 7 18.52 -6.83 -6.48
CA ALA A 7 17.53 -6.98 -7.53
C ALA A 7 17.01 -8.43 -7.53
N ILE A 8 15.69 -8.60 -7.41
CA ILE A 8 15.05 -9.91 -7.39
C ILE A 8 14.43 -10.18 -8.76
N HIS A 9 14.85 -11.25 -9.41
CA HIS A 9 14.30 -11.74 -10.66
C HIS A 9 13.01 -12.51 -10.40
N THR A 10 11.86 -11.85 -10.51
CA THR A 10 10.55 -12.42 -10.16
C THR A 10 10.16 -13.69 -10.93
N GLU A 11 10.69 -13.88 -12.13
CA GLU A 11 10.44 -15.08 -12.95
C GLU A 11 11.31 -16.29 -12.53
N LYS A 12 12.36 -16.07 -11.72
CA LYS A 12 13.33 -17.09 -11.34
C LYS A 12 13.42 -17.30 -9.84
N ALA A 13 13.12 -16.27 -9.08
CA ALA A 13 13.10 -16.33 -7.62
C ALA A 13 11.94 -17.21 -7.13
N HIS A 14 12.17 -17.93 -6.05
CA HIS A 14 11.14 -18.73 -5.41
C HIS A 14 11.33 -18.76 -3.89
N PHE A 15 10.27 -19.08 -3.20
CA PHE A 15 10.25 -19.44 -1.79
C PHE A 15 9.16 -20.46 -1.54
N SER A 16 9.29 -21.14 -0.40
CA SER A 16 8.29 -22.04 0.12
C SER A 16 7.64 -21.46 1.37
N ASN A 17 6.51 -22.02 1.77
CA ASN A 17 5.89 -21.71 3.05
C ASN A 17 6.77 -22.08 4.26
N GLU A 18 7.74 -22.94 4.10
CA GLU A 18 8.74 -23.29 5.13
C GLU A 18 9.74 -22.15 5.39
N ASP A 19 9.94 -21.26 4.40
CA ASP A 19 10.83 -20.09 4.50
C ASP A 19 10.15 -18.86 5.15
N LEU A 20 8.86 -18.96 5.49
CA LEU A 20 8.09 -17.90 6.11
C LEU A 20 8.33 -17.85 7.62
N ALA A 21 9.47 -17.30 8.02
CA ALA A 21 9.67 -16.93 9.41
C ALA A 21 9.17 -15.51 9.67
N VAL A 22 8.60 -15.28 10.85
CA VAL A 22 8.22 -13.93 11.27
C VAL A 22 9.48 -13.08 11.34
N ASN A 23 9.49 -11.95 10.63
CA ASN A 23 10.57 -10.98 10.51
C ASN A 23 11.75 -11.37 9.60
N GLU A 24 11.74 -12.55 9.00
CA GLU A 24 12.76 -12.93 8.02
C GLU A 24 12.11 -13.24 6.66
N ILE A 25 12.73 -12.78 5.60
CA ILE A 25 12.34 -13.07 4.22
C ILE A 25 13.48 -13.84 3.58
N VAL A 26 13.22 -15.09 3.25
CA VAL A 26 14.18 -15.95 2.57
C VAL A 26 13.79 -16.07 1.10
N VAL A 27 14.67 -15.62 0.21
CA VAL A 27 14.45 -15.70 -1.24
C VAL A 27 15.49 -16.58 -1.87
N HIS A 28 15.06 -17.67 -2.48
CA HIS A 28 15.93 -18.58 -3.22
C HIS A 28 16.05 -18.11 -4.67
N ASN A 29 17.23 -18.32 -5.26
CA ASN A 29 17.56 -17.98 -6.64
C ASN A 29 17.20 -16.52 -7.02
N PHE A 30 17.38 -15.58 -6.07
CA PHE A 30 16.99 -14.19 -6.26
C PHE A 30 17.66 -13.52 -7.46
N ASP A 31 18.92 -13.92 -7.75
CA ASP A 31 19.74 -13.39 -8.86
C ASP A 31 19.58 -14.16 -10.18
N GLY A 32 18.74 -15.19 -10.19
CA GLY A 32 18.60 -16.10 -11.33
C GLY A 32 19.79 -17.02 -11.60
N LYS A 33 20.78 -17.09 -10.66
CA LYS A 33 22.01 -17.88 -10.74
C LYS A 33 22.18 -18.84 -9.55
N GLY A 34 21.10 -19.05 -8.80
CA GLY A 34 21.04 -20.00 -7.69
C GLY A 34 21.39 -19.43 -6.32
N LYS A 35 21.61 -18.12 -6.18
CA LYS A 35 21.91 -17.52 -4.88
C LYS A 35 20.67 -17.40 -4.02
N LYS A 36 20.85 -17.64 -2.72
CA LYS A 36 19.88 -17.42 -1.66
C LYS A 36 20.21 -16.14 -0.92
N ILE A 37 19.19 -15.38 -0.49
CA ILE A 37 19.32 -14.25 0.42
C ILE A 37 18.34 -14.39 1.58
N THR A 38 18.78 -13.99 2.76
CA THR A 38 17.93 -13.85 3.95
C THR A 38 17.93 -12.39 4.37
N LEU A 39 16.77 -11.78 4.47
CA LEU A 39 16.57 -10.37 4.78
C LEU A 39 15.81 -10.24 6.11
N ASP A 40 16.20 -9.27 6.93
CA ASP A 40 15.38 -8.81 8.05
C ASP A 40 14.25 -7.93 7.51
N ALA A 41 13.02 -8.41 7.59
CA ALA A 41 11.86 -7.72 7.05
C ALA A 41 11.68 -6.30 7.62
N HIS A 42 11.91 -6.10 8.92
CA HIS A 42 11.77 -4.80 9.56
C HIS A 42 12.88 -3.79 9.21
N ASN A 43 13.93 -4.26 8.55
CA ASN A 43 15.00 -3.42 8.02
C ASN A 43 15.03 -3.40 6.49
N THR A 44 13.98 -3.91 5.85
CA THR A 44 13.91 -4.05 4.39
C THR A 44 12.86 -3.12 3.80
N VAL A 45 13.26 -2.34 2.78
CA VAL A 45 12.35 -1.65 1.86
C VAL A 45 12.22 -2.51 0.61
N CYS A 46 11.02 -2.89 0.26
CA CYS A 46 10.72 -3.59 -0.98
C CYS A 46 10.19 -2.60 -2.03
N LEU A 47 10.97 -2.37 -3.08
CA LEU A 47 10.55 -1.56 -4.21
C LEU A 47 9.87 -2.47 -5.25
N VAL A 48 8.56 -2.35 -5.35
CA VAL A 48 7.78 -3.11 -6.32
C VAL A 48 7.80 -2.38 -7.65
N ARG A 49 8.46 -2.97 -8.67
CA ARG A 49 8.73 -2.30 -9.94
C ARG A 49 8.37 -3.15 -11.15
N GLY A 50 7.88 -2.45 -12.19
CA GLY A 50 7.68 -3.03 -13.52
C GLY A 50 6.48 -3.97 -13.64
N GLY A 51 6.40 -4.66 -14.78
CA GLY A 51 5.32 -5.57 -15.13
C GLY A 51 5.29 -6.90 -14.37
N SER A 52 6.22 -7.12 -13.42
CA SER A 52 6.28 -8.34 -12.63
C SER A 52 5.06 -8.58 -11.72
N LEU A 53 4.26 -7.54 -11.47
CA LEU A 53 3.02 -7.65 -10.70
C LEU A 53 1.76 -7.87 -11.56
N VAL A 54 1.92 -8.01 -12.85
CA VAL A 54 0.79 -8.23 -13.78
C VAL A 54 0.24 -9.66 -13.65
N ASN A 55 0.99 -10.58 -13.04
CA ASN A 55 0.57 -11.97 -12.85
C ASN A 55 0.51 -12.38 -11.37
N GLN A 56 -0.24 -13.44 -11.09
CA GLN A 56 -0.45 -13.95 -9.74
C GLN A 56 0.85 -14.39 -9.03
N ALA A 57 1.84 -14.84 -9.77
CA ALA A 57 3.15 -15.25 -9.20
C ALA A 57 3.92 -14.02 -8.68
N GLY A 58 3.97 -12.95 -9.45
CA GLY A 58 4.61 -11.69 -9.02
C GLY A 58 3.90 -11.06 -7.82
N LEU A 59 2.56 -11.04 -7.82
CA LEU A 59 1.75 -10.62 -6.68
C LEU A 59 2.02 -11.49 -5.45
N GLY A 60 2.12 -12.82 -5.62
CA GLY A 60 2.46 -13.76 -4.54
C GLY A 60 3.82 -13.48 -3.94
N LEU A 61 4.82 -13.20 -4.79
CA LEU A 61 6.17 -12.82 -4.34
C LEU A 61 6.17 -11.53 -3.51
N ALA A 62 5.50 -10.49 -4.00
CA ALA A 62 5.39 -9.22 -3.28
C ALA A 62 4.61 -9.37 -1.96
N ARG A 63 3.57 -10.24 -1.93
CA ARG A 63 2.80 -10.53 -0.73
C ARG A 63 3.63 -11.13 0.40
N VAL A 64 4.63 -11.96 0.08
CA VAL A 64 5.55 -12.49 1.10
C VAL A 64 6.32 -11.36 1.78
N PHE A 65 6.82 -10.39 1.03
CA PHE A 65 7.50 -9.22 1.62
C PHE A 65 6.57 -8.42 2.51
N GLU A 66 5.35 -8.14 2.04
CA GLU A 66 4.36 -7.37 2.79
C GLU A 66 3.95 -8.07 4.08
N GLU A 67 3.58 -9.35 4.03
CA GLU A 67 3.16 -10.14 5.18
C GLU A 67 4.29 -10.39 6.19
N SER A 68 5.53 -10.46 5.72
CA SER A 68 6.71 -10.56 6.60
C SER A 68 7.03 -9.24 7.32
N GLY A 69 6.42 -8.13 6.91
CA GLY A 69 6.57 -6.84 7.56
C GLY A 69 7.62 -5.91 6.92
N ALA A 70 8.03 -6.16 5.68
CA ALA A 70 8.85 -5.22 4.93
C ALA A 70 8.06 -3.93 4.62
N PHE A 71 8.78 -2.81 4.56
CA PHE A 71 8.19 -1.58 4.06
C PHE A 71 8.03 -1.64 2.54
N MET A 72 6.78 -1.64 2.09
CA MET A 72 6.48 -1.78 0.66
C MET A 72 6.34 -0.43 -0.04
N VAL A 73 6.99 -0.26 -1.17
CA VAL A 73 6.83 0.90 -2.06
C VAL A 73 6.48 0.38 -3.48
N ASN A 74 5.19 0.23 -3.79
CA ASN A 74 3.99 0.43 -2.97
C ASN A 74 3.49 -0.88 -2.33
N ASN A 75 2.53 -0.77 -1.41
CA ASN A 75 1.80 -1.92 -0.90
C ASN A 75 0.93 -2.56 -2.00
N LEU A 76 0.54 -3.81 -1.80
CA LEU A 76 -0.19 -4.58 -2.82
C LEU A 76 -1.56 -3.99 -3.14
N GLU A 77 -2.31 -3.54 -2.13
CA GLU A 77 -3.63 -2.95 -2.33
C GLU A 77 -3.57 -1.75 -3.29
N SER A 78 -2.62 -0.83 -3.06
CA SER A 78 -2.41 0.31 -3.95
C SER A 78 -1.93 -0.08 -5.34
N MET A 79 -1.10 -1.13 -5.44
CA MET A 79 -0.62 -1.63 -6.73
C MET A 79 -1.74 -2.25 -7.55
N GLU A 80 -2.57 -3.12 -6.95
CA GLU A 80 -3.73 -3.74 -7.59
C GLU A 80 -4.74 -2.67 -8.02
N PHE A 81 -5.00 -1.69 -7.15
CA PHE A 81 -5.88 -0.55 -7.45
C PHE A 81 -5.37 0.25 -8.67
N CYS A 82 -4.11 0.66 -8.66
CA CYS A 82 -3.51 1.44 -9.75
C CYS A 82 -3.44 0.68 -11.08
N HIS A 83 -3.38 -0.65 -11.05
CA HIS A 83 -3.38 -1.48 -12.25
C HIS A 83 -4.78 -1.65 -12.87
N ASN A 84 -5.84 -1.43 -12.11
CA ASN A 84 -7.22 -1.58 -12.57
C ASN A 84 -7.80 -0.22 -13.00
N LYS A 85 -7.81 0.04 -14.30
CA LYS A 85 -8.29 1.32 -14.87
C LYS A 85 -9.77 1.60 -14.60
N PHE A 86 -10.59 0.55 -14.47
CA PHE A 86 -11.99 0.74 -14.12
C PHE A 86 -12.17 1.10 -12.65
N ALA A 87 -11.46 0.41 -11.74
CA ALA A 87 -11.49 0.71 -10.32
C ALA A 87 -11.00 2.14 -10.03
N THR A 88 -9.93 2.59 -10.69
CA THR A 88 -9.43 3.96 -10.54
C THR A 88 -10.42 4.99 -11.06
N SER A 89 -11.03 4.77 -12.23
CA SER A 89 -12.07 5.67 -12.78
C SER A 89 -13.28 5.77 -11.85
N LEU A 90 -13.76 4.64 -11.33
CA LEU A 90 -14.86 4.61 -10.37
C LEU A 90 -14.53 5.35 -9.06
N ALA A 91 -13.32 5.14 -8.52
CA ALA A 91 -12.90 5.83 -7.31
C ALA A 91 -12.76 7.34 -7.51
N PHE A 92 -12.32 7.78 -8.70
CA PHE A 92 -12.28 9.20 -9.03
C PHE A 92 -13.69 9.81 -9.05
N ASP A 93 -14.63 9.15 -9.68
CA ASP A 93 -16.03 9.61 -9.73
C ASP A 93 -16.67 9.68 -8.33
N ILE A 94 -16.52 8.63 -7.50
CA ILE A 94 -16.98 8.60 -6.10
C ILE A 94 -16.38 9.77 -5.30
N ASN A 95 -15.12 10.11 -5.52
CA ASN A 95 -14.42 11.22 -4.85
C ASN A 95 -14.65 12.58 -5.55
N LYS A 96 -15.56 12.64 -6.55
CA LYS A 96 -15.88 13.84 -7.33
C LYS A 96 -14.63 14.48 -7.95
N ILE A 97 -13.78 13.65 -8.50
CA ILE A 97 -12.62 14.04 -9.29
C ILE A 97 -13.01 13.87 -10.76
N PRO A 98 -12.97 14.93 -11.57
CA PRO A 98 -13.29 14.82 -12.98
C PRO A 98 -12.39 13.81 -13.68
N THR A 99 -12.99 12.89 -14.41
CA THR A 99 -12.33 11.87 -15.24
C THR A 99 -13.16 11.68 -16.50
N PRO A 100 -12.60 11.24 -17.63
CA PRO A 100 -13.38 10.91 -18.81
C PRO A 100 -14.43 9.84 -18.48
N ARG A 101 -15.65 10.00 -19.02
CA ARG A 101 -16.73 9.02 -18.79
C ARG A 101 -16.29 7.65 -19.26
N THR A 102 -16.43 6.68 -18.36
CA THR A 102 -15.90 5.32 -18.57
C THR A 102 -16.97 4.29 -18.24
N ALA A 103 -17.12 3.30 -19.11
CA ALA A 103 -18.03 2.18 -18.92
C ALA A 103 -17.30 0.85 -19.04
N LEU A 104 -17.65 -0.13 -18.22
CA LEU A 104 -17.22 -1.50 -18.34
C LEU A 104 -18.03 -2.21 -19.45
N VAL A 105 -17.35 -2.96 -20.31
CA VAL A 105 -18.00 -3.68 -21.43
C VAL A 105 -17.61 -5.14 -21.38
N THR A 106 -18.51 -5.98 -20.92
CA THR A 106 -18.25 -7.39 -20.64
C THR A 106 -18.67 -8.36 -21.77
N ASN A 107 -19.58 -7.94 -22.63
CA ASN A 107 -20.10 -8.74 -23.75
C ASN A 107 -20.74 -7.86 -24.82
N GLU A 108 -21.24 -8.47 -25.92
CA GLU A 108 -21.84 -7.74 -27.02
C GLU A 108 -23.10 -6.95 -26.63
N ASP A 109 -23.94 -7.49 -25.74
CA ASP A 109 -25.18 -6.83 -25.33
C ASP A 109 -24.93 -5.57 -24.48
N ALA A 110 -23.74 -5.49 -23.88
CA ALA A 110 -23.29 -4.32 -23.10
C ALA A 110 -22.76 -3.19 -23.97
N ILE A 111 -22.48 -3.38 -25.27
CA ILE A 111 -21.85 -2.38 -26.15
C ILE A 111 -22.70 -1.11 -26.24
N GLU A 112 -23.95 -1.25 -26.67
CA GLU A 112 -24.84 -0.11 -26.87
C GLU A 112 -25.18 0.64 -25.57
N PRO A 113 -25.56 -0.04 -24.46
CA PRO A 113 -25.73 0.60 -23.18
C PRO A 113 -24.49 1.36 -22.68
N ALA A 114 -23.31 0.76 -22.81
CA ALA A 114 -22.05 1.39 -22.41
C ALA A 114 -21.73 2.63 -23.26
N HIS A 115 -21.90 2.54 -24.58
CA HIS A 115 -21.69 3.66 -25.48
C HIS A 115 -22.66 4.83 -25.15
N LYS A 116 -23.91 4.51 -24.79
CA LYS A 116 -24.87 5.51 -24.36
C LYS A 116 -24.45 6.19 -23.03
N GLN A 117 -23.91 5.44 -22.08
CA GLN A 117 -23.44 5.98 -20.80
C GLN A 117 -22.29 6.96 -20.95
N ILE A 118 -21.38 6.74 -21.92
CA ILE A 118 -20.26 7.65 -22.19
C ILE A 118 -20.61 8.80 -23.14
N GLY A 119 -21.87 8.92 -23.61
CA GLY A 119 -22.37 10.06 -24.36
C GLY A 119 -22.67 9.81 -25.84
N SER A 120 -22.66 8.58 -26.31
CA SER A 120 -23.08 8.16 -27.67
C SER A 120 -22.33 8.85 -28.82
N GLN A 121 -21.08 9.25 -28.59
CA GLN A 121 -20.26 9.93 -29.63
C GLN A 121 -19.06 9.09 -30.00
N PHE A 122 -18.65 9.17 -31.26
CA PHE A 122 -17.40 8.67 -31.78
C PHE A 122 -16.44 9.85 -32.07
N PRO A 123 -15.12 9.63 -31.97
CA PRO A 123 -14.47 8.37 -31.61
C PRO A 123 -14.59 8.03 -30.12
N VAL A 124 -14.40 6.75 -29.78
CA VAL A 124 -14.28 6.25 -28.39
C VAL A 124 -12.92 5.60 -28.18
N VAL A 125 -12.48 5.55 -26.93
CA VAL A 125 -11.23 4.87 -26.55
C VAL A 125 -11.57 3.54 -25.90
N ILE A 126 -11.04 2.45 -26.43
CA ILE A 126 -11.10 1.11 -25.83
C ILE A 126 -9.77 0.86 -25.13
N LYS A 127 -9.84 0.40 -23.88
CA LYS A 127 -8.64 0.05 -23.10
C LYS A 127 -8.84 -1.30 -22.43
N THR A 128 -7.79 -2.10 -22.35
CA THR A 128 -7.79 -3.23 -21.42
C THR A 128 -7.81 -2.70 -19.97
N ILE A 129 -8.52 -3.39 -19.06
CA ILE A 129 -8.61 -2.98 -17.64
C ILE A 129 -7.21 -2.93 -17.02
N THR A 130 -6.39 -3.95 -17.30
CA THR A 130 -4.99 -4.01 -16.92
C THR A 130 -4.09 -3.73 -18.11
N GLY A 131 -2.85 -3.34 -17.86
CA GLY A 131 -1.86 -3.06 -18.89
C GLY A 131 -1.14 -1.73 -18.67
N ALA A 132 0.01 -1.57 -19.31
CA ALA A 132 0.89 -0.41 -19.19
C ALA A 132 1.37 0.06 -20.56
N GLU A 133 2.09 1.18 -20.61
CA GLU A 133 2.78 1.73 -21.79
C GLU A 133 1.89 2.01 -23.01
N GLY A 134 0.57 2.13 -22.80
CA GLY A 134 -0.40 2.34 -23.89
C GLY A 134 -0.69 1.09 -24.73
N ILE A 135 -0.18 -0.09 -24.32
CA ILE A 135 -0.54 -1.36 -24.94
C ILE A 135 -1.99 -1.70 -24.57
N GLY A 136 -2.77 -2.19 -25.55
CA GLY A 136 -4.20 -2.48 -25.35
C GLY A 136 -5.10 -1.24 -25.33
N VAL A 137 -4.63 -0.10 -25.87
CA VAL A 137 -5.41 1.13 -26.03
C VAL A 137 -5.66 1.39 -27.52
N SER A 138 -6.93 1.49 -27.91
CA SER A 138 -7.35 1.70 -29.30
C SER A 138 -8.35 2.85 -29.40
N LEU A 139 -8.17 3.72 -30.40
CA LEU A 139 -9.17 4.71 -30.80
C LEU A 139 -10.09 4.06 -31.83
N VAL A 140 -11.39 4.18 -31.64
CA VAL A 140 -12.40 3.53 -32.46
C VAL A 140 -13.40 4.57 -32.94
N GLU A 141 -13.57 4.65 -34.26
CA GLU A 141 -14.26 5.75 -34.96
C GLU A 141 -15.68 5.39 -35.44
N SER A 142 -16.08 4.12 -35.32
CA SER A 142 -17.39 3.69 -35.80
C SER A 142 -17.95 2.48 -35.04
N PRO A 143 -19.29 2.26 -35.05
CA PRO A 143 -19.89 1.09 -34.44
C PRO A 143 -19.35 -0.24 -34.96
N ALA A 144 -19.07 -0.31 -36.27
CA ALA A 144 -18.56 -1.53 -36.90
C ALA A 144 -17.13 -1.88 -36.40
N SER A 145 -16.24 -0.89 -36.35
CA SER A 145 -14.90 -1.07 -35.81
C SER A 145 -14.92 -1.33 -34.32
N LEU A 146 -15.84 -0.71 -33.57
CA LEU A 146 -16.03 -0.96 -32.14
C LEU A 146 -16.33 -2.44 -31.85
N LYS A 147 -17.33 -3.00 -32.52
CA LYS A 147 -17.69 -4.41 -32.39
C LYS A 147 -16.52 -5.32 -32.73
N SER A 148 -15.82 -5.08 -33.82
CA SER A 148 -14.68 -5.89 -34.27
C SER A 148 -13.52 -5.88 -33.27
N VAL A 149 -13.17 -4.70 -32.72
CA VAL A 149 -12.10 -4.55 -31.72
C VAL A 149 -12.47 -5.30 -30.44
N LEU A 150 -13.69 -5.11 -29.94
CA LEU A 150 -14.14 -5.77 -28.71
C LEU A 150 -14.17 -7.28 -28.84
N GLN A 151 -14.72 -7.81 -29.94
CA GLN A 151 -14.73 -9.25 -30.20
C GLN A 151 -13.31 -9.83 -30.26
N SER A 152 -12.36 -9.13 -30.84
CA SER A 152 -10.97 -9.55 -30.91
C SER A 152 -10.32 -9.60 -29.52
N LEU A 153 -10.57 -8.59 -28.68
CA LEU A 153 -10.04 -8.54 -27.32
C LEU A 153 -10.65 -9.64 -26.43
N TRP A 154 -11.97 -9.83 -26.48
CA TRP A 154 -12.63 -10.89 -25.70
C TRP A 154 -12.20 -12.31 -26.11
N LYS A 155 -11.90 -12.53 -27.38
CA LYS A 155 -11.36 -13.81 -27.86
C LYS A 155 -9.98 -14.14 -27.27
N LEU A 156 -9.27 -13.11 -26.78
CA LEU A 156 -7.98 -13.21 -26.10
C LEU A 156 -8.13 -13.08 -24.57
N ASP A 157 -9.31 -13.33 -24.02
CA ASP A 157 -9.66 -13.19 -22.62
C ASP A 157 -9.40 -11.78 -22.05
N GLY A 158 -9.46 -10.76 -22.93
CA GLY A 158 -9.23 -9.37 -22.56
C GLY A 158 -10.46 -8.76 -21.86
N GLU A 159 -10.27 -8.27 -20.65
CA GLU A 159 -11.26 -7.44 -19.96
C GLU A 159 -11.09 -5.98 -20.38
N VAL A 160 -12.18 -5.31 -20.74
CA VAL A 160 -12.11 -4.01 -21.41
C VAL A 160 -13.04 -2.96 -20.82
N ILE A 161 -12.59 -1.71 -20.90
CA ILE A 161 -13.41 -0.52 -20.68
C ILE A 161 -13.54 0.28 -21.97
N MET A 162 -14.68 0.94 -22.10
CA MET A 162 -14.96 1.96 -23.12
C MET A 162 -14.95 3.33 -22.46
N GLN A 163 -14.22 4.27 -23.03
CA GLN A 163 -14.07 5.61 -22.47
C GLN A 163 -14.34 6.66 -23.55
N GLU A 164 -14.96 7.78 -23.18
CA GLU A 164 -15.10 8.92 -24.09
C GLU A 164 -13.73 9.41 -24.55
N TYR A 165 -13.64 9.78 -25.81
CA TYR A 165 -12.44 10.41 -26.34
C TYR A 165 -12.43 11.90 -26.00
N MET A 166 -11.33 12.37 -25.46
CA MET A 166 -11.08 13.80 -25.26
C MET A 166 -9.91 14.21 -26.11
N GLU A 167 -10.13 15.17 -27.00
CA GLU A 167 -9.07 15.70 -27.86
C GLU A 167 -8.13 16.58 -27.03
N ILE A 168 -6.86 16.23 -27.06
CA ILE A 168 -5.81 16.91 -26.30
C ILE A 168 -4.54 17.07 -27.12
N ASP A 169 -3.77 18.12 -26.87
CA ASP A 169 -2.46 18.32 -27.45
C ASP A 169 -1.36 17.64 -26.63
N HIS A 170 -1.57 17.57 -25.32
CA HIS A 170 -0.63 17.04 -24.35
C HIS A 170 -1.35 16.53 -23.11
N ASP A 171 -0.64 15.72 -22.35
CA ASP A 171 -0.97 15.42 -20.97
C ASP A 171 0.19 15.83 -20.04
N VAL A 172 -0.08 15.83 -18.75
CA VAL A 172 0.92 16.12 -17.73
C VAL A 172 1.06 14.91 -16.82
N ARG A 173 2.29 14.40 -16.69
CA ARG A 173 2.66 13.36 -15.73
C ARG A 173 3.37 13.98 -14.54
N THR A 174 2.85 13.76 -13.34
CA THR A 174 3.43 14.22 -12.08
C THR A 174 3.87 13.03 -11.24
N ILE A 175 5.12 13.04 -10.79
CA ILE A 175 5.66 12.02 -9.89
C ILE A 175 5.48 12.48 -8.45
N ILE A 176 4.85 11.64 -7.65
CA ILE A 176 4.52 11.94 -6.25
C ILE A 176 5.07 10.84 -5.34
N LEU A 177 5.68 11.26 -4.24
CA LEU A 177 6.18 10.41 -3.17
C LEU A 177 5.56 10.88 -1.85
N ASP A 178 4.75 10.05 -1.21
CA ASP A 178 4.08 10.34 0.06
C ASP A 178 3.41 11.72 0.10
N GLY A 179 2.69 12.06 -0.98
CA GLY A 179 2.02 13.34 -1.15
C GLY A 179 2.93 14.51 -1.57
N LYS A 180 4.25 14.31 -1.63
CA LYS A 180 5.23 15.32 -2.08
C LYS A 180 5.44 15.21 -3.58
N ILE A 181 5.24 16.30 -4.31
CA ILE A 181 5.52 16.37 -5.74
C ILE A 181 7.03 16.41 -5.93
N LEU A 182 7.58 15.43 -6.65
CA LEU A 182 9.00 15.34 -6.96
C LEU A 182 9.35 15.96 -8.31
N ALA A 183 8.50 15.73 -9.32
CA ALA A 183 8.71 16.22 -10.67
C ALA A 183 7.39 16.24 -11.45
N SER A 184 7.29 17.13 -12.43
CA SER A 184 6.19 17.13 -13.40
C SER A 184 6.73 17.38 -14.81
N VAL A 185 6.16 16.67 -15.76
CA VAL A 185 6.53 16.77 -17.17
C VAL A 185 5.29 16.83 -18.04
N LYS A 186 5.35 17.64 -19.08
CA LYS A 186 4.37 17.69 -20.15
C LYS A 186 4.81 16.75 -21.26
N ARG A 187 3.91 15.87 -21.70
CA ARG A 187 4.13 14.95 -22.81
C ARG A 187 3.28 15.41 -24.01
N LYS A 188 3.95 15.86 -25.07
CA LYS A 188 3.29 16.33 -26.28
C LYS A 188 3.26 15.25 -27.34
N LYS A 189 2.19 15.19 -28.12
CA LYS A 189 2.11 14.33 -29.29
C LYS A 189 3.24 14.67 -30.27
N GLY A 190 3.88 13.65 -30.83
CA GLY A 190 4.89 13.81 -31.88
C GLY A 190 4.27 14.37 -33.17
N THR A 191 5.01 15.23 -33.86
CA THR A 191 4.55 15.86 -35.11
C THR A 191 4.49 14.90 -36.30
N GLU A 192 5.19 13.76 -36.23
CA GLU A 192 5.29 12.80 -37.35
C GLU A 192 4.31 11.62 -37.23
N GLY A 193 3.66 11.43 -36.07
CA GLY A 193 2.78 10.29 -35.80
C GLY A 193 1.31 10.67 -35.81
N LYS A 194 0.48 9.83 -36.44
CA LYS A 194 -0.98 9.89 -36.34
C LYS A 194 -1.50 9.25 -35.04
N ASP A 195 -0.61 8.95 -34.07
CA ASP A 195 -1.01 8.33 -32.81
C ASP A 195 -1.67 9.36 -31.87
N PHE A 196 -2.84 9.02 -31.35
CA PHE A 196 -3.58 9.88 -30.45
C PHE A 196 -3.02 9.86 -29.02
N ARG A 197 -2.17 8.88 -28.68
CA ARG A 197 -1.57 8.68 -27.35
C ARG A 197 -0.37 9.58 -27.15
N THR A 198 -0.14 9.99 -25.92
CA THR A 198 0.95 10.88 -25.50
C THR A 198 2.14 10.16 -24.85
N ASN A 199 2.11 8.82 -24.82
CA ASN A 199 3.13 8.00 -24.17
C ASN A 199 4.53 8.23 -24.79
N TYR A 200 5.54 8.42 -23.95
CA TYR A 200 6.94 8.62 -24.36
C TYR A 200 7.48 7.49 -25.24
N ALA A 201 7.15 6.23 -24.89
CA ALA A 201 7.57 5.05 -25.66
C ALA A 201 7.17 5.09 -27.14
N LEU A 202 6.22 5.95 -27.52
CA LEU A 202 5.73 6.14 -28.88
C LEU A 202 6.45 7.29 -29.64
N GLY A 203 7.59 7.78 -29.11
CA GLY A 203 8.38 8.84 -29.75
C GLY A 203 7.87 10.27 -29.49
N ASN A 204 6.97 10.45 -28.53
CA ASN A 204 6.45 11.75 -28.15
C ASN A 204 7.49 12.59 -27.41
N THR A 205 7.39 13.92 -27.49
CA THR A 205 8.31 14.84 -26.81
C THR A 205 7.88 15.08 -25.38
N VAL A 206 8.87 15.33 -24.53
CA VAL A 206 8.67 15.58 -23.09
C VAL A 206 9.44 16.82 -22.70
N GLU A 207 8.81 17.70 -21.92
CA GLU A 207 9.41 18.91 -21.36
C GLU A 207 9.05 19.07 -19.89
N PRO A 208 9.88 19.72 -19.06
CA PRO A 208 9.52 20.10 -17.71
C PRO A 208 8.23 20.90 -17.68
N TYR A 209 7.46 20.75 -16.61
CA TYR A 209 6.20 21.45 -16.45
C TYR A 209 6.02 21.94 -15.01
N ASP A 210 5.78 23.24 -14.88
CA ASP A 210 5.46 23.86 -13.59
C ASP A 210 3.96 23.85 -13.37
N LEU A 211 3.53 23.07 -12.39
CA LEU A 211 2.11 22.95 -12.00
C LEU A 211 1.61 24.24 -11.37
N SER A 212 0.44 24.69 -11.77
CA SER A 212 -0.35 25.67 -11.03
C SER A 212 -0.76 25.14 -9.65
N GLU A 213 -1.17 26.03 -8.75
CA GLU A 213 -1.65 25.63 -7.42
C GLU A 213 -2.91 24.76 -7.47
N GLU A 214 -3.75 24.94 -8.49
CA GLU A 214 -4.91 24.10 -8.73
C GLU A 214 -4.51 22.69 -9.15
N GLU A 215 -3.58 22.56 -10.10
CA GLU A 215 -3.03 21.27 -10.54
C GLU A 215 -2.32 20.54 -9.40
N LYS A 216 -1.52 21.22 -8.58
CA LYS A 216 -0.86 20.62 -7.40
C LYS A 216 -1.88 19.99 -6.45
N LYS A 217 -2.96 20.71 -6.14
CA LYS A 217 -4.06 20.19 -5.31
C LYS A 217 -4.74 18.99 -5.97
N PHE A 218 -4.96 19.07 -7.28
CA PHE A 218 -5.62 18.04 -8.05
C PHE A 218 -4.81 16.74 -8.05
N VAL A 219 -3.54 16.78 -8.43
CA VAL A 219 -2.68 15.60 -8.49
C VAL A 219 -2.41 14.99 -7.10
N THR A 220 -2.27 15.82 -6.07
CA THR A 220 -2.12 15.35 -4.69
C THR A 220 -3.39 14.62 -4.21
N LYS A 221 -4.57 15.10 -4.59
CA LYS A 221 -5.84 14.42 -4.29
C LYS A 221 -5.92 13.06 -4.98
N LEU A 222 -5.49 12.95 -6.23
CA LEU A 222 -5.44 11.69 -6.98
C LEU A 222 -4.50 10.67 -6.32
N ALA A 223 -3.29 11.09 -5.97
CA ALA A 223 -2.34 10.25 -5.25
C ALA A 223 -2.91 9.75 -3.91
N LYS A 224 -3.61 10.62 -3.17
CA LYS A 224 -4.25 10.24 -1.92
C LYS A 224 -5.36 9.20 -2.11
N VAL A 225 -6.19 9.36 -3.13
CA VAL A 225 -7.28 8.41 -3.45
C VAL A 225 -6.72 7.04 -3.85
N SER A 226 -5.58 7.01 -4.53
CA SER A 226 -4.95 5.74 -4.92
C SER A 226 -4.32 4.97 -3.76
N GLY A 227 -4.06 5.64 -2.63
CA GLY A 227 -3.33 5.05 -1.51
C GLY A 227 -1.85 4.76 -1.80
N ALA A 228 -1.38 5.05 -3.02
CA ALA A 228 -0.01 4.75 -3.42
C ALA A 228 0.98 5.71 -2.74
N TYR A 229 2.02 5.12 -2.16
CA TYR A 229 3.10 5.86 -1.53
C TYR A 229 4.00 6.55 -2.57
N PHE A 230 4.25 5.88 -3.69
CA PHE A 230 5.00 6.39 -4.83
C PHE A 230 4.21 6.16 -6.11
N CYS A 231 3.84 7.22 -6.82
CA CYS A 231 3.03 7.09 -8.02
C CYS A 231 3.33 8.16 -9.08
N GLY A 232 2.94 7.85 -10.30
CA GLY A 232 2.83 8.80 -11.39
C GLY A 232 1.37 9.12 -11.66
N VAL A 233 0.99 10.37 -11.57
CA VAL A 233 -0.36 10.84 -11.83
C VAL A 233 -0.41 11.49 -13.20
N ASP A 234 -1.33 11.03 -14.05
CA ASP A 234 -1.56 11.61 -15.38
C ASP A 234 -2.86 12.40 -15.40
N HIS A 235 -2.78 13.64 -15.83
CA HIS A 235 -3.95 14.50 -16.00
C HIS A 235 -3.89 15.32 -17.28
N ILE A 236 -5.04 15.82 -17.69
CA ILE A 236 -5.22 16.69 -18.86
C ILE A 236 -6.07 17.91 -18.50
N THR A 237 -5.93 18.95 -19.31
CA THR A 237 -6.81 20.13 -19.24
C THR A 237 -7.59 20.25 -20.53
N VAL A 238 -8.91 20.20 -20.42
CA VAL A 238 -9.82 20.38 -21.57
C VAL A 238 -10.84 21.47 -21.24
N GLY A 239 -10.91 22.49 -22.09
CA GLY A 239 -11.81 23.63 -21.86
C GLY A 239 -11.57 24.36 -20.51
N GLY A 240 -10.33 24.38 -20.03
CA GLY A 240 -9.94 24.98 -18.74
C GLY A 240 -10.28 24.14 -17.52
N LYS A 241 -10.74 22.90 -17.69
CA LYS A 241 -11.08 21.98 -16.61
C LYS A 241 -10.10 20.82 -16.57
N LEU A 242 -9.64 20.46 -15.36
CA LEU A 242 -8.75 19.33 -15.10
C LEU A 242 -9.51 18.00 -15.14
N TYR A 243 -8.93 16.99 -15.76
CA TYR A 243 -9.42 15.62 -15.79
C TYR A 243 -8.29 14.63 -15.45
N ALA A 244 -8.58 13.70 -14.56
CA ALA A 244 -7.69 12.60 -14.23
C ALA A 244 -7.73 11.53 -15.33
N LEU A 245 -6.57 11.07 -15.80
CA LEU A 245 -6.48 9.96 -16.74
C LEU A 245 -6.16 8.65 -16.04
N GLU A 246 -5.09 8.63 -15.25
CA GLU A 246 -4.67 7.43 -14.52
C GLU A 246 -3.75 7.78 -13.34
N VAL A 247 -3.61 6.84 -12.40
CA VAL A 247 -2.53 6.80 -11.43
C VAL A 247 -1.74 5.53 -11.62
N ASN A 248 -0.46 5.68 -11.89
CA ASN A 248 0.48 4.58 -12.10
C ASN A 248 1.26 4.30 -10.81
N GLY A 249 1.03 3.14 -10.16
CA GLY A 249 1.70 2.74 -8.92
C GLY A 249 3.17 2.32 -9.09
N SER A 250 3.65 2.19 -10.32
CA SER A 250 5.06 1.88 -10.61
C SER A 250 5.59 2.78 -11.73
N PRO A 251 5.61 4.12 -11.52
CA PRO A 251 6.06 5.03 -12.56
C PRO A 251 7.54 4.80 -12.86
N GLY A 252 7.97 4.99 -14.11
CA GLY A 252 9.37 4.96 -14.48
C GLY A 252 10.17 5.90 -13.58
N SER A 253 11.25 5.46 -12.95
CA SER A 253 11.99 6.21 -11.92
C SER A 253 13.48 6.39 -12.23
N GLY A 254 13.86 6.46 -13.52
CA GLY A 254 15.21 6.86 -13.87
C GLY A 254 16.14 5.82 -14.44
N ALA A 255 15.68 4.60 -14.74
CA ALA A 255 16.32 3.81 -15.77
C ALA A 255 15.81 4.29 -17.14
N GLU A 256 16.04 3.75 -18.20
CA GLU A 256 15.77 4.17 -19.59
C GLU A 256 14.70 5.30 -19.85
N PRO A 257 13.46 5.30 -19.31
CA PRO A 257 12.52 6.38 -19.64
C PRO A 257 12.97 7.76 -19.13
N TYR A 258 13.57 7.83 -17.92
CA TYR A 258 14.04 9.11 -17.38
C TYR A 258 15.44 9.52 -17.88
N ARG A 259 16.30 8.57 -18.25
CA ARG A 259 17.49 8.88 -19.04
C ARG A 259 17.10 9.44 -20.40
N GLY A 260 16.05 8.94 -21.02
CA GLY A 260 15.48 9.52 -22.23
C GLY A 260 14.91 10.93 -22.01
N TYR A 261 14.33 11.22 -20.84
CA TYR A 261 13.92 12.56 -20.45
C TYR A 261 15.15 13.46 -20.24
N MET A 262 16.11 13.00 -19.44
CA MET A 262 17.35 13.74 -19.17
C MET A 262 18.19 13.97 -20.43
N GLY A 263 18.25 13.02 -21.36
CA GLY A 263 19.00 13.16 -22.61
C GLY A 263 18.36 14.12 -23.64
N LYS A 264 17.08 14.46 -23.50
CA LYS A 264 16.39 15.42 -24.37
C LYS A 264 16.43 16.87 -23.89
N PHE A 265 16.88 17.09 -22.67
CA PHE A 265 17.04 18.42 -22.08
C PHE A 265 18.49 18.91 -22.16
N GLU A 266 19.18 18.64 -23.26
CA GLU A 266 20.55 19.12 -23.45
C GLU A 266 20.61 20.64 -23.27
N GLY A 267 21.32 21.06 -22.23
CA GLY A 267 21.56 22.48 -21.91
C GLY A 267 20.82 23.03 -20.67
N GLU A 268 19.94 22.25 -20.04
CA GLU A 268 19.29 22.66 -18.79
C GLU A 268 19.92 21.96 -17.57
N ASP A 269 20.04 22.69 -16.46
CA ASP A 269 20.48 22.15 -15.18
C ASP A 269 19.36 21.28 -14.57
N LEU A 270 19.41 19.98 -14.84
CA LEU A 270 18.49 18.99 -14.27
C LEU A 270 18.83 18.60 -12.82
N SER A 271 19.85 19.23 -12.21
CA SER A 271 20.20 18.99 -10.81
C SER A 271 19.05 19.34 -9.86
N SER A 272 18.18 20.28 -10.25
CA SER A 272 16.93 20.59 -9.54
C SER A 272 15.90 19.46 -9.56
N MET A 273 15.96 18.53 -10.54
CA MET A 273 15.13 17.35 -10.67
C MET A 273 15.82 16.08 -10.15
N ASN A 274 16.74 16.15 -9.20
CA ASN A 274 17.39 14.96 -8.62
C ASN A 274 16.40 14.08 -7.83
N MET A 275 15.35 13.67 -8.56
CA MET A 275 14.22 12.91 -8.09
C MET A 275 14.64 11.58 -7.47
N ILE A 276 15.63 10.91 -8.08
CA ILE A 276 16.11 9.60 -7.59
C ILE A 276 16.79 9.76 -6.24
N GLN A 277 17.61 10.77 -6.08
CA GLN A 277 18.27 11.01 -4.80
C GLN A 277 17.24 11.32 -3.71
N GLN A 278 16.29 12.23 -3.97
CA GLN A 278 15.21 12.57 -3.04
C GLN A 278 14.39 11.32 -2.68
N PHE A 279 14.06 10.49 -3.68
CA PHE A 279 13.35 9.24 -3.48
C PHE A 279 14.14 8.28 -2.57
N LEU A 280 15.42 8.04 -2.86
CA LEU A 280 16.26 7.13 -2.10
C LEU A 280 16.51 7.64 -0.67
N GLU A 281 16.79 8.92 -0.49
CA GLU A 281 16.95 9.52 0.84
C GLU A 281 15.67 9.36 1.66
N TYR A 282 14.51 9.60 1.06
CA TYR A 282 13.23 9.51 1.73
C TYR A 282 12.87 8.08 2.15
N ILE A 283 13.01 7.09 1.28
CA ILE A 283 12.66 5.70 1.58
C ILE A 283 13.66 4.99 2.49
N THR A 284 14.89 5.48 2.62
CA THR A 284 15.89 4.91 3.54
C THR A 284 15.78 5.46 4.96
N ASP A 285 15.06 6.57 5.13
CA ASP A 285 14.72 7.09 6.44
C ASP A 285 13.49 6.35 7.02
N LYS A 286 13.71 5.60 8.09
CA LYS A 286 12.65 4.80 8.74
C LYS A 286 11.49 5.62 9.30
N GLU A 287 11.69 6.87 9.62
CA GLU A 287 10.62 7.77 10.08
C GLU A 287 9.55 8.00 9.00
N ASN A 288 9.93 7.83 7.74
CA ASN A 288 9.02 7.92 6.61
C ASN A 288 8.31 6.60 6.26
N TRP A 289 8.66 5.48 6.92
CA TRP A 289 8.08 4.19 6.58
C TRP A 289 6.61 4.11 7.00
N ARG A 290 5.78 3.73 6.06
CA ARG A 290 4.36 3.54 6.27
C ARG A 290 4.00 2.09 5.99
N TYR A 291 3.37 1.48 6.95
CA TYR A 291 2.84 0.13 6.80
C TYR A 291 1.33 0.21 6.57
N PRO A 292 0.74 -0.73 5.82
CA PRO A 292 -0.71 -0.86 5.77
C PRO A 292 -1.25 -0.95 7.18
N THR A 293 -2.29 -0.18 7.49
CA THR A 293 -2.97 -0.29 8.77
C THR A 293 -3.73 -1.61 8.80
N SER A 294 -3.31 -2.55 9.64
CA SER A 294 -4.14 -3.72 9.93
C SER A 294 -5.34 -3.29 10.76
N GLU A 295 -6.55 -3.56 10.29
CA GLU A 295 -7.76 -3.31 11.07
C GLU A 295 -7.90 -4.36 12.16
N ILE A 296 -8.12 -3.91 13.39
CA ILE A 296 -8.39 -4.76 14.55
C ILE A 296 -9.70 -4.37 15.23
N GLY A 297 -10.25 -5.28 16.02
CA GLY A 297 -11.44 -5.02 16.80
C GLY A 297 -11.15 -4.33 18.14
N VAL A 298 -12.20 -4.03 18.90
CA VAL A 298 -12.08 -3.42 20.25
C VAL A 298 -11.65 -4.40 21.31
N VAL A 299 -11.68 -5.68 21.03
CA VAL A 299 -11.15 -6.76 21.88
C VAL A 299 -10.38 -7.72 21.00
N GLU A 300 -9.15 -8.04 21.40
CA GLU A 300 -8.27 -8.95 20.65
C GLU A 300 -7.55 -9.94 21.58
N ASN A 301 -7.05 -11.01 20.99
CA ASN A 301 -6.14 -11.91 21.70
C ASN A 301 -4.71 -11.36 21.62
N ILE A 302 -4.00 -11.42 22.74
CA ILE A 302 -2.58 -11.08 22.85
C ILE A 302 -1.86 -12.16 23.66
N THR A 303 -0.67 -12.55 23.23
CA THR A 303 0.18 -13.46 24.00
C THR A 303 1.32 -12.65 24.60
N VAL A 304 1.46 -12.66 25.92
CA VAL A 304 2.52 -11.97 26.66
C VAL A 304 3.38 -13.03 27.36
N ASP A 305 4.66 -13.08 27.05
CA ASP A 305 5.61 -14.10 27.53
C ASP A 305 5.04 -15.53 27.44
N GLY A 306 4.48 -15.88 26.31
CA GLY A 306 3.92 -17.21 26.03
C GLY A 306 2.53 -17.47 26.65
N THR A 307 1.97 -16.56 27.42
CA THR A 307 0.62 -16.70 28.01
C THR A 307 -0.39 -15.88 27.23
N LYS A 308 -1.50 -16.49 26.83
CA LYS A 308 -2.58 -15.86 26.05
C LYS A 308 -3.58 -15.14 26.96
N TYR A 309 -3.92 -13.91 26.56
CA TYR A 309 -4.88 -13.05 27.24
C TYR A 309 -5.91 -12.49 26.26
N LYS A 310 -7.12 -12.20 26.76
CA LYS A 310 -8.04 -11.28 26.09
C LYS A 310 -7.66 -9.86 26.48
N ALA A 311 -7.45 -9.01 25.48
CA ALA A 311 -7.06 -7.62 25.67
C ALA A 311 -8.15 -6.68 25.17
N ARG A 312 -8.44 -5.64 25.94
CA ARG A 312 -9.22 -4.49 25.47
C ARG A 312 -8.30 -3.55 24.72
N ILE A 313 -8.72 -3.14 23.53
CA ILE A 313 -8.03 -2.11 22.75
C ILE A 313 -8.51 -0.74 23.25
N ASP A 314 -7.59 0.06 23.75
CA ASP A 314 -7.87 1.34 24.39
C ASP A 314 -7.12 2.48 23.72
N THR A 315 -7.79 3.09 22.72
CA THR A 315 -7.25 4.22 21.96
C THR A 315 -7.16 5.51 22.80
N GLY A 316 -7.85 5.57 23.93
CA GLY A 316 -7.79 6.68 24.89
C GLY A 316 -6.58 6.61 25.83
N ASN A 317 -6.00 5.42 26.02
CA ASN A 317 -4.79 5.26 26.81
C ASN A 317 -3.57 5.72 26.00
N SER A 318 -3.08 6.92 26.32
CA SER A 318 -1.96 7.57 25.63
C SER A 318 -0.59 7.06 26.08
N THR A 319 -0.52 6.23 27.13
CA THR A 319 0.71 5.65 27.65
C THR A 319 0.95 4.22 27.15
N TYR A 320 1.71 3.43 27.89
CA TYR A 320 2.00 2.04 27.55
C TYR A 320 0.79 1.13 27.72
N ASN A 321 0.91 -0.09 27.23
CA ASN A 321 -0.03 -1.15 27.56
C ASN A 321 -0.13 -1.33 29.08
N SER A 322 -1.22 -1.91 29.56
CA SER A 322 -1.36 -2.26 30.98
C SER A 322 -1.71 -3.74 31.12
N ILE A 323 -1.15 -4.41 32.12
CA ILE A 323 -1.42 -5.81 32.40
C ILE A 323 -1.73 -6.02 33.88
N HIS A 324 -2.68 -6.93 34.16
CA HIS A 324 -3.03 -7.32 35.53
C HIS A 324 -1.86 -8.01 36.23
N ALA A 325 -1.56 -7.55 37.42
CA ALA A 325 -0.61 -8.17 38.33
C ALA A 325 -1.07 -7.98 39.78
N ASP A 326 -0.89 -9.03 40.60
CA ASP A 326 -1.15 -9.02 42.04
C ASP A 326 0.16 -8.81 42.79
N ASP A 327 0.05 -8.42 44.06
CA ASP A 327 1.17 -8.30 45.00
C ASP A 327 2.35 -7.49 44.44
N ILE A 328 2.06 -6.37 43.80
CA ILE A 328 3.07 -5.50 43.18
C ILE A 328 3.90 -4.83 44.24
N ASN A 329 5.18 -5.19 44.33
CA ASN A 329 6.13 -4.64 45.29
C ASN A 329 7.37 -4.10 44.57
N LEU A 330 7.51 -2.77 44.55
CA LEU A 330 8.62 -2.05 43.97
C LEU A 330 9.78 -1.95 45.00
N ASN A 331 10.96 -2.42 44.61
CA ASN A 331 12.18 -2.33 45.41
C ASN A 331 13.35 -1.86 44.56
N GLY A 332 13.68 -0.57 44.65
CA GLY A 332 14.70 0.08 43.83
C GLY A 332 14.35 -0.01 42.34
N ASN A 333 15.25 -0.60 41.57
CA ASN A 333 15.07 -0.77 40.12
C ASN A 333 14.44 -2.12 39.71
N LYS A 334 13.86 -2.84 40.65
CA LYS A 334 13.16 -4.11 40.41
C LYS A 334 11.77 -4.09 41.01
N VAL A 335 10.85 -4.77 40.35
CA VAL A 335 9.50 -5.02 40.85
C VAL A 335 9.27 -6.52 40.97
N THR A 336 8.70 -6.93 42.12
CA THR A 336 8.21 -8.29 42.37
C THR A 336 6.70 -8.25 42.34
N PHE A 337 6.08 -9.17 41.61
CA PHE A 337 4.64 -9.25 41.40
C PHE A 337 4.20 -10.68 41.11
N LYS A 338 2.92 -10.94 41.17
CA LYS A 338 2.31 -12.19 40.70
C LYS A 338 1.56 -11.95 39.39
N MET A 339 1.72 -12.85 38.46
CA MET A 339 0.98 -12.88 37.19
C MET A 339 0.54 -14.30 36.90
N ASN A 340 -0.76 -14.53 36.77
CA ASN A 340 -1.37 -15.86 36.68
C ASN A 340 -0.94 -16.79 37.85
N GLY A 341 -0.92 -16.26 39.07
CA GLY A 341 -0.52 -16.98 40.25
C GLY A 341 0.99 -17.27 40.42
N LYS A 342 1.81 -16.94 39.42
CA LYS A 342 3.26 -17.14 39.43
C LYS A 342 3.98 -15.87 39.87
N LYS A 343 4.84 -15.98 40.88
CA LYS A 343 5.71 -14.89 41.31
C LYS A 343 6.81 -14.61 40.28
N ARG A 344 7.02 -13.34 39.96
CA ARG A 344 8.05 -12.85 39.07
C ARG A 344 8.80 -11.67 39.66
N THR A 345 10.05 -11.50 39.31
CA THR A 345 10.85 -10.31 39.62
C THR A 345 11.50 -9.82 38.32
N MET A 346 11.24 -8.57 37.98
CA MET A 346 11.71 -7.99 36.72
C MET A 346 12.34 -6.60 36.95
N PRO A 347 13.25 -6.18 36.08
CA PRO A 347 13.77 -4.82 36.08
C PRO A 347 12.65 -3.84 35.72
N VAL A 348 12.64 -2.70 36.41
CA VAL A 348 11.71 -1.59 36.12
C VAL A 348 12.37 -0.65 35.13
N VAL A 349 11.67 -0.36 34.04
CA VAL A 349 12.11 0.61 33.01
C VAL A 349 11.83 2.03 33.51
N GLU A 350 10.64 2.24 34.06
CA GLU A 350 10.20 3.51 34.64
C GLU A 350 8.99 3.29 35.58
N VAL A 351 8.59 4.32 36.29
CA VAL A 351 7.38 4.32 37.12
C VAL A 351 6.46 5.43 36.61
N LEU A 352 5.25 5.06 36.21
CA LEU A 352 4.22 6.00 35.78
C LEU A 352 3.35 6.43 36.96
N THR A 353 2.99 7.69 37.00
CA THR A 353 1.87 8.18 37.83
C THR A 353 0.62 8.24 36.97
N VAL A 354 -0.40 7.47 37.27
CA VAL A 354 -1.64 7.35 36.52
C VAL A 354 -2.80 7.86 37.38
N ASN A 355 -3.56 8.79 36.83
CA ASN A 355 -4.82 9.20 37.49
C ASN A 355 -5.90 8.15 37.19
N VAL A 356 -6.35 7.45 38.23
CA VAL A 356 -7.34 6.38 38.11
C VAL A 356 -8.78 6.84 38.34
N GLY A 357 -8.99 8.15 38.39
CA GLY A 357 -10.29 8.77 38.59
C GLY A 357 -10.46 9.36 40.00
N ALA A 358 -11.45 10.22 40.17
CA ALA A 358 -11.74 10.91 41.46
C ALA A 358 -10.52 11.60 42.12
N GLY A 359 -9.49 11.97 41.35
CA GLY A 359 -8.29 12.62 41.85
C GLY A 359 -7.28 11.67 42.56
N VAL A 360 -7.48 10.36 42.44
CA VAL A 360 -6.56 9.36 42.99
C VAL A 360 -5.46 9.07 41.98
N GLU A 361 -4.21 9.23 42.43
CA GLU A 361 -3.02 8.88 41.67
C GLU A 361 -2.47 7.51 42.10
N GLU A 362 -2.12 6.69 41.14
CA GLU A 362 -1.53 5.37 41.35
C GLU A 362 -0.16 5.31 40.68
N MET A 363 0.85 4.85 41.41
CA MET A 363 2.20 4.62 40.89
C MET A 363 2.28 3.22 40.30
N ARG A 364 2.53 3.12 38.99
CA ARG A 364 2.61 1.86 38.25
C ARG A 364 4.01 1.61 37.70
N PRO A 365 4.71 0.59 38.20
CA PRO A 365 5.99 0.21 37.61
C PRO A 365 5.78 -0.33 36.20
N VAL A 366 6.68 0.04 35.30
CA VAL A 366 6.70 -0.39 33.89
C VAL A 366 7.79 -1.44 33.69
N VAL A 367 7.42 -2.55 33.08
CA VAL A 367 8.33 -3.65 32.71
C VAL A 367 8.20 -3.97 31.23
N GLU A 368 9.16 -4.70 30.68
CA GLU A 368 9.16 -5.12 29.28
C GLU A 368 8.81 -6.60 29.15
N PHE A 369 7.92 -6.93 28.20
CA PHE A 369 7.57 -8.29 27.83
C PHE A 369 7.77 -8.53 26.34
N ASP A 370 8.01 -9.78 25.96
CA ASP A 370 7.88 -10.23 24.59
C ASP A 370 6.40 -10.55 24.31
N VAL A 371 5.91 -10.04 23.20
CA VAL A 371 4.49 -10.05 22.84
C VAL A 371 4.27 -10.68 21.46
N ARG A 372 3.26 -11.55 21.34
CA ARG A 372 2.69 -11.91 20.04
C ARG A 372 1.29 -11.32 19.92
N PHE A 373 1.09 -10.56 18.85
CA PHE A 373 -0.17 -9.89 18.54
C PHE A 373 -0.57 -10.24 17.10
N GLY A 374 -1.60 -11.04 16.95
CA GLY A 374 -1.85 -11.77 15.72
C GLY A 374 -0.72 -12.75 15.40
N VAL A 375 -0.22 -12.70 14.18
CA VAL A 375 0.93 -13.51 13.72
C VAL A 375 2.28 -12.87 14.03
N LYS A 376 2.32 -11.59 14.38
CA LYS A 376 3.55 -10.81 14.59
C LYS A 376 4.07 -10.92 16.01
N GLN A 377 5.39 -11.04 16.15
CA GLN A 377 6.07 -11.00 17.43
C GLN A 377 6.79 -9.67 17.62
N PHE A 378 6.70 -9.14 18.83
CA PHE A 378 7.31 -7.88 19.24
C PHE A 378 8.12 -8.12 20.50
N LYS A 379 9.36 -7.67 20.54
CA LYS A 379 10.23 -7.80 21.72
C LYS A 379 10.24 -6.52 22.52
N LYS A 380 10.42 -6.67 23.83
CA LYS A 380 10.60 -5.56 24.78
C LYS A 380 9.48 -4.51 24.70
N ILE A 381 8.25 -4.98 24.70
CA ILE A 381 7.08 -4.10 24.75
C ILE A 381 6.81 -3.71 26.18
N LYS A 382 6.64 -2.41 26.40
CA LYS A 382 6.40 -1.83 27.72
C LYS A 382 4.96 -2.04 28.20
N PHE A 383 4.83 -2.49 29.45
CA PHE A 383 3.57 -2.64 30.15
C PHE A 383 3.65 -2.04 31.54
N SER A 384 2.69 -1.23 31.90
CA SER A 384 2.46 -0.84 33.28
C SER A 384 1.78 -2.00 34.05
N LEU A 385 2.29 -2.33 35.22
CA LEU A 385 1.66 -3.31 36.09
C LEU A 385 0.59 -2.62 36.93
N ALA A 386 -0.59 -3.19 36.97
CA ALA A 386 -1.73 -2.66 37.76
C ALA A 386 -2.60 -3.80 38.27
N ASP A 387 -3.24 -3.61 39.40
CA ASP A 387 -4.32 -4.49 39.80
C ASP A 387 -5.54 -4.23 38.91
N ARG A 388 -5.90 -5.23 38.15
CA ARG A 388 -7.04 -5.24 37.23
C ARG A 388 -7.95 -6.44 37.44
N GLY A 389 -7.90 -7.01 38.66
CA GLY A 389 -8.63 -8.24 39.01
C GLY A 389 -10.13 -8.12 38.83
N GLU A 390 -10.69 -6.94 39.06
CA GLU A 390 -12.12 -6.67 38.89
C GLU A 390 -12.49 -6.20 37.47
N ASN A 391 -11.51 -6.04 36.57
CA ASN A 391 -11.78 -5.61 35.20
C ASN A 391 -12.10 -6.80 34.31
N ASN A 392 -12.99 -6.58 33.31
CA ASN A 392 -13.38 -7.59 32.32
C ASN A 392 -12.21 -8.10 31.48
N TYR A 393 -11.14 -7.31 31.38
CA TYR A 393 -9.96 -7.63 30.57
C TYR A 393 -8.68 -7.41 31.38
N PRO A 394 -7.86 -8.46 31.53
CA PRO A 394 -6.61 -8.37 32.30
C PRO A 394 -5.54 -7.55 31.56
N VAL A 395 -5.70 -7.33 30.25
CA VAL A 395 -4.76 -6.55 29.44
C VAL A 395 -5.49 -5.41 28.73
N LEU A 396 -4.86 -4.23 28.78
CA LEU A 396 -5.17 -3.09 27.90
C LEU A 396 -4.05 -2.91 26.90
N VAL A 397 -4.41 -2.74 25.64
CA VAL A 397 -3.48 -2.38 24.56
C VAL A 397 -3.65 -0.89 24.28
N GLY A 398 -2.61 -0.12 24.60
CA GLY A 398 -2.63 1.34 24.52
C GLY A 398 -2.26 1.90 23.15
N LYS A 399 -2.50 3.21 23.01
CA LYS A 399 -2.30 3.95 21.76
C LYS A 399 -0.85 3.89 21.25
N GLU A 400 0.15 3.92 22.15
CA GLU A 400 1.57 3.88 21.76
C GLU A 400 1.88 2.60 20.97
N PHE A 401 1.46 1.44 21.49
CA PHE A 401 1.66 0.16 20.83
C PHE A 401 0.88 0.09 19.49
N LEU A 402 -0.37 0.55 19.46
CA LEU A 402 -1.20 0.58 18.25
C LEU A 402 -0.60 1.47 17.16
N THR A 403 -0.08 2.63 17.54
CA THR A 403 0.60 3.54 16.60
C THR A 403 1.88 2.92 16.05
N ARG A 404 2.69 2.32 16.92
CA ARG A 404 3.93 1.64 16.54
C ARG A 404 3.68 0.46 15.62
N THR A 405 2.62 -0.30 15.85
CA THR A 405 2.25 -1.48 15.07
C THR A 405 1.31 -1.18 13.91
N LYS A 406 0.94 0.10 13.72
CA LYS A 406 0.09 0.59 12.62
C LYS A 406 -1.27 -0.11 12.54
N HIS A 407 -1.95 -0.25 13.67
CA HIS A 407 -3.31 -0.77 13.71
C HIS A 407 -4.35 0.35 13.73
N SER A 408 -5.40 0.19 12.91
CA SER A 408 -6.65 0.93 13.01
C SER A 408 -7.68 0.12 13.79
N VAL A 409 -8.53 0.77 14.57
CA VAL A 409 -9.50 0.07 15.44
C VAL A 409 -10.92 0.25 14.89
N ASN A 410 -11.53 -0.87 14.50
CA ASN A 410 -12.94 -0.92 14.11
C ASN A 410 -13.79 -1.25 15.34
N VAL A 411 -14.55 -0.27 15.80
CA VAL A 411 -15.37 -0.39 17.01
C VAL A 411 -16.52 -1.40 16.90
N ALA A 412 -16.87 -1.80 15.68
CA ALA A 412 -17.91 -2.79 15.40
C ALA A 412 -17.40 -4.24 15.40
N ARG A 413 -16.10 -4.46 15.60
CA ARG A 413 -15.46 -5.79 15.51
C ARG A 413 -14.77 -6.20 16.77
N THR A 414 -14.62 -7.51 16.94
CA THR A 414 -13.83 -8.15 18.02
C THR A 414 -13.14 -9.40 17.46
N PHE A 415 -11.96 -9.74 18.01
CA PHE A 415 -11.21 -10.94 17.65
C PHE A 415 -10.94 -11.09 16.16
N THR A 416 -10.48 -10.00 15.53
CA THR A 416 -10.17 -9.98 14.10
C THR A 416 -8.76 -10.49 13.78
N LEU A 417 -7.85 -10.46 14.76
CA LEU A 417 -6.50 -10.95 14.59
C LEU A 417 -6.44 -12.48 14.63
N PHE A 418 -5.86 -13.07 13.60
CA PHE A 418 -5.61 -14.51 13.53
C PHE A 418 -4.29 -14.85 14.20
N GLU A 419 -4.27 -15.96 14.93
CA GLU A 419 -3.08 -16.46 15.62
C GLU A 419 -2.26 -17.44 14.78
N SER A 420 -2.88 -18.04 13.77
CA SER A 420 -2.23 -18.83 12.73
C SER A 420 -3.00 -18.66 11.42
N ASN A 421 -2.28 -18.51 10.30
CA ASN A 421 -2.85 -18.07 9.03
C ASN A 421 -3.72 -19.08 8.31
N LEU A 422 -3.73 -20.36 8.65
CA LEU A 422 -4.40 -21.38 7.86
C LEU A 422 -5.34 -22.29 8.69
N ASP A 423 -4.94 -22.73 9.85
CA ASP A 423 -5.70 -23.77 10.58
C ASP A 423 -7.06 -23.31 11.06
N LYS A 424 -7.23 -22.05 11.36
CA LYS A 424 -8.49 -21.53 11.92
C LYS A 424 -9.53 -21.21 10.85
N ARG A 425 -9.11 -20.67 9.70
CA ARG A 425 -10.02 -20.49 8.55
C ARG A 425 -10.55 -21.81 8.03
N PHE A 426 -9.70 -22.83 7.97
CA PHE A 426 -10.12 -24.17 7.56
C PHE A 426 -11.06 -24.82 8.57
N SER A 427 -10.78 -24.74 9.87
CA SER A 427 -11.65 -25.34 10.89
C SER A 427 -12.99 -24.61 11.03
N GLU A 428 -13.04 -23.29 10.87
CA GLU A 428 -14.30 -22.54 10.90
C GLU A 428 -15.14 -22.74 9.63
N GLN A 429 -14.50 -22.84 8.45
CA GLN A 429 -15.18 -23.18 7.22
C GLN A 429 -15.69 -24.65 7.21
N MET A 430 -14.88 -25.57 7.75
CA MET A 430 -15.29 -26.97 7.86
C MET A 430 -16.41 -27.19 8.89
N ALA A 431 -16.45 -26.39 9.97
CA ALA A 431 -17.50 -26.40 10.97
C ALA A 431 -18.86 -25.84 10.45
N GLN A 432 -18.84 -25.11 9.33
CA GLN A 432 -20.06 -24.57 8.68
C GLN A 432 -20.60 -25.44 7.57
N ILE A 433 -19.93 -26.56 7.23
CA ILE A 433 -20.45 -27.51 6.26
C ILE A 433 -21.43 -28.44 6.98
N PRO A 434 -22.74 -28.46 6.65
CA PRO A 434 -23.67 -29.42 7.23
C PRO A 434 -23.21 -30.82 6.90
N THR A 435 -23.10 -31.69 7.90
CA THR A 435 -22.86 -33.14 7.76
C THR A 435 -24.06 -33.84 7.14
#